data_e9049bda89b1e9eda14acaad52c4df58
#
_entry.id   e9049bda89b1e9eda14acaad52c4df58
#
_cell.length_a   1.000
_cell.length_b   1.000
_cell.length_c   1.000
_cell.angle_alpha   90.00
_cell.angle_beta   90.00
_cell.angle_gamma   90.00
#
_symmetry.space_group_name_H-M   'P 1'
#
loop_
_entity.id
_entity.type
_entity.pdbx_description
1 polymer ?
#
loop_
_entity_poly.entity_id
_entity_poly.type
_entity_poly.pdbx_seq_one_letter_code
_entity_poly.pdbx_strand_id
1 'polypeptide(L)'
;MAFEISLTRLINADREFVFDWWTDLSPDDSKLVKPLKSRQIVSRTPNMVVLRDEEEMYFRRMTFDVTVTLYPPERWISEYDGKDARAKSEYTLKSEKDGTTLLSYYTRIEPKGFFTKIFSPVVKPFVRRVFSGEMEIFIQTLENDYRKKKPA
;
A
#
# COMPACT_ATOMS: atom_id res chain seq x y z
N MET A 1 -18.26 8.20 8.89
CA MET A 1 -17.06 8.70 9.56
C MET A 1 -15.83 8.12 8.87
N ALA A 2 -14.88 8.97 8.51
CA ALA A 2 -13.66 8.53 7.84
C ALA A 2 -12.54 8.33 8.86
N PHE A 3 -11.67 7.37 8.56
CA PHE A 3 -10.50 7.02 9.37
C PHE A 3 -9.26 7.33 8.56
N GLU A 4 -8.39 8.21 9.05
CA GLU A 4 -7.25 8.71 8.29
C GLU A 4 -5.93 8.32 8.97
N ILE A 5 -4.95 7.89 8.16
CA ILE A 5 -3.60 7.54 8.61
C ILE A 5 -2.60 8.17 7.66
N SER A 6 -1.56 8.80 8.23
CA SER A 6 -0.43 9.33 7.48
C SER A 6 0.87 8.73 8.04
N LEU A 7 1.75 8.32 7.14
CA LEU A 7 3.06 7.77 7.48
C LEU A 7 4.12 8.36 6.55
N THR A 8 5.33 8.52 7.07
CA THR A 8 6.48 8.97 6.28
C THR A 8 7.65 8.05 6.56
N ARG A 9 8.37 7.64 5.52
CA ARG A 9 9.53 6.73 5.65
C ARG A 9 10.61 7.11 4.66
N LEU A 10 11.85 6.98 5.11
CA LEU A 10 13.02 7.13 4.24
C LEU A 10 13.42 5.75 3.71
N ILE A 11 13.61 5.64 2.40
CA ILE A 11 13.92 4.38 1.73
C ILE A 11 15.30 4.49 1.08
N ASN A 12 16.16 3.51 1.34
CA ASN A 12 17.52 3.45 0.81
C ASN A 12 17.52 2.84 -0.59
N ALA A 13 16.86 3.52 -1.51
CA ALA A 13 16.79 3.16 -2.92
C ALA A 13 16.38 4.41 -3.72
N ASP A 14 16.73 4.46 -5.00
CA ASP A 14 16.33 5.61 -5.81
C ASP A 14 14.85 5.59 -6.14
N ARG A 15 14.33 6.75 -6.49
CA ARG A 15 12.90 6.97 -6.68
C ARG A 15 12.31 6.10 -7.79
N GLU A 16 12.99 5.98 -8.90
CA GLU A 16 12.54 5.17 -10.03
C GLU A 16 12.42 3.70 -9.64
N PHE A 17 13.42 3.18 -8.92
CA PHE A 17 13.37 1.80 -8.44
C PHE A 17 12.22 1.61 -7.44
N VAL A 18 12.04 2.53 -6.50
CA VAL A 18 10.95 2.45 -5.52
C VAL A 18 9.60 2.44 -6.23
N PHE A 19 9.41 3.33 -7.18
CA PHE A 19 8.16 3.40 -7.94
C PHE A 19 7.89 2.10 -8.70
N ASP A 20 8.84 1.63 -9.47
CA ASP A 20 8.67 0.43 -10.29
C ASP A 20 8.45 -0.81 -9.43
N TRP A 21 9.21 -0.95 -8.34
CA TRP A 21 9.08 -2.09 -7.43
C TRP A 21 7.70 -2.14 -6.77
N TRP A 22 7.24 -0.99 -6.27
CA TRP A 22 5.97 -0.93 -5.52
C TRP A 22 4.76 -1.05 -6.44
N THR A 23 4.83 -0.43 -7.60
CA THR A 23 3.70 -0.40 -8.53
C THR A 23 3.65 -1.60 -9.49
N ASP A 24 4.57 -2.57 -9.36
CA ASP A 24 4.40 -3.82 -10.08
C ASP A 24 3.20 -4.60 -9.54
N LEU A 25 2.82 -4.35 -8.29
CA LEU A 25 1.60 -4.88 -7.65
C LEU A 25 1.52 -6.40 -7.82
N SER A 26 2.63 -7.07 -7.58
CA SER A 26 2.76 -8.50 -7.78
C SER A 26 1.73 -9.29 -6.96
N PRO A 27 1.11 -10.34 -7.52
CA PRO A 27 0.34 -11.28 -6.72
C PRO A 27 1.13 -11.91 -5.57
N ASP A 28 2.46 -11.95 -5.68
CA ASP A 28 3.33 -12.47 -4.63
C ASP A 28 3.40 -11.56 -3.40
N ASP A 29 2.89 -10.35 -3.47
CA ASP A 29 2.79 -9.46 -2.31
C ASP A 29 1.99 -10.11 -1.17
N SER A 30 1.07 -11.01 -1.50
CA SER A 30 0.31 -11.76 -0.49
C SER A 30 1.19 -12.66 0.39
N LYS A 31 2.40 -12.97 -0.07
CA LYS A 31 3.38 -13.74 0.71
C LYS A 31 4.15 -12.88 1.68
N LEU A 32 4.14 -11.56 1.49
CA LEU A 32 4.90 -10.61 2.31
C LEU A 32 4.12 -10.15 3.54
N VAL A 33 2.83 -9.90 3.39
CA VAL A 33 2.00 -9.36 4.47
C VAL A 33 0.78 -10.24 4.71
N LYS A 34 0.52 -10.54 5.98
CA LYS A 34 -0.55 -11.45 6.38
C LYS A 34 -1.97 -10.98 6.02
N PRO A 35 -2.30 -9.69 6.16
CA PRO A 35 -3.66 -9.24 5.81
C PRO A 35 -4.04 -9.47 4.35
N LEU A 36 -3.09 -9.39 3.44
CA LEU A 36 -3.35 -9.65 2.02
C LEU A 36 -3.28 -11.15 1.75
N LYS A 37 -4.43 -11.76 1.45
CA LYS A 37 -4.52 -13.22 1.21
C LYS A 37 -4.31 -13.59 -0.23
N SER A 38 -4.81 -12.79 -1.16
CA SER A 38 -4.60 -13.02 -2.59
C SER A 38 -4.77 -11.73 -3.37
N ARG A 39 -4.13 -11.69 -4.54
CA ARG A 39 -4.24 -10.57 -5.47
C ARG A 39 -4.34 -11.09 -6.89
N GLN A 40 -5.32 -10.59 -7.62
CA GLN A 40 -5.49 -10.90 -9.03
C GLN A 40 -5.41 -9.60 -9.84
N ILE A 41 -4.54 -9.56 -10.83
CA ILE A 41 -4.47 -8.43 -11.75
C ILE A 41 -5.55 -8.63 -12.81
N VAL A 42 -6.52 -7.72 -12.86
CA VAL A 42 -7.63 -7.79 -13.82
C VAL A 42 -7.22 -7.13 -15.14
N SER A 43 -6.57 -5.97 -15.06
CA SER A 43 -6.06 -5.28 -16.24
C SER A 43 -4.90 -4.36 -15.88
N ARG A 44 -4.05 -4.08 -16.88
CA ARG A 44 -2.92 -3.17 -16.70
C ARG A 44 -2.71 -2.36 -17.96
N THR A 45 -2.63 -1.05 -17.80
CA THR A 45 -2.21 -0.10 -18.82
C THR A 45 -1.01 0.70 -18.28
N PRO A 46 -0.33 1.52 -19.09
CA PRO A 46 0.77 2.34 -18.57
C PRO A 46 0.39 3.26 -17.41
N ASN A 47 -0.87 3.66 -17.31
CA ASN A 47 -1.34 4.65 -16.33
C ASN A 47 -2.24 4.08 -15.26
N MET A 48 -2.69 2.83 -15.38
CA MET A 48 -3.71 2.29 -14.50
C MET A 48 -3.59 0.79 -14.35
N VAL A 49 -3.78 0.30 -13.14
CA VAL A 49 -3.85 -1.13 -12.85
C VAL A 49 -5.15 -1.38 -12.11
N VAL A 50 -5.90 -2.37 -12.54
CA VAL A 50 -7.12 -2.81 -11.87
C VAL A 50 -6.86 -4.19 -11.26
N LEU A 51 -7.13 -4.31 -9.97
CA LEU A 51 -6.86 -5.50 -9.18
C LEU A 51 -8.10 -5.97 -8.46
N ARG A 52 -8.07 -7.23 -8.06
CA ARG A 52 -8.99 -7.74 -7.04
C ARG A 52 -8.15 -8.32 -5.91
N ASP A 53 -8.32 -7.75 -4.72
CA ASP A 53 -7.60 -8.17 -3.51
C ASP A 53 -8.56 -8.85 -2.54
N GLU A 54 -8.13 -9.97 -1.97
CA GLU A 54 -8.76 -10.55 -0.80
C GLU A 54 -7.89 -10.27 0.41
N GLU A 55 -8.50 -9.65 1.43
CA GLU A 55 -7.81 -9.29 2.66
C GLU A 55 -8.52 -9.90 3.85
N GLU A 56 -7.79 -10.08 4.94
CA GLU A 56 -8.35 -10.58 6.19
C GLU A 56 -8.00 -9.62 7.32
N MET A 57 -9.04 -9.17 8.02
CA MET A 57 -8.89 -8.30 9.19
C MET A 57 -9.94 -8.71 10.23
N TYR A 58 -9.52 -8.82 11.48
CA TYR A 58 -10.41 -9.23 12.58
C TYR A 58 -11.12 -10.56 12.29
N PHE A 59 -10.37 -11.54 11.72
CA PHE A 59 -10.89 -12.86 11.35
C PHE A 59 -11.99 -12.83 10.29
N ARG A 60 -12.17 -11.70 9.63
CA ARG A 60 -13.15 -11.54 8.56
C ARG A 60 -12.44 -11.31 7.23
N ARG A 61 -12.85 -12.12 6.23
CA ARG A 61 -12.32 -12.00 4.88
C ARG A 61 -13.10 -10.95 4.10
N MET A 62 -12.38 -10.07 3.43
CA MET A 62 -12.95 -9.00 2.63
C MET A 62 -12.41 -9.06 1.21
N THR A 63 -13.25 -8.70 0.26
CA THR A 63 -12.83 -8.58 -1.14
C THR A 63 -12.94 -7.12 -1.57
N PHE A 64 -11.88 -6.63 -2.21
CA PHE A 64 -11.84 -5.26 -2.74
C PHE A 64 -11.57 -5.29 -4.22
N ASP A 65 -12.30 -4.46 -4.96
CA ASP A 65 -11.91 -4.04 -6.30
C ASP A 65 -11.02 -2.82 -6.14
N VAL A 66 -9.81 -2.89 -6.69
CA VAL A 66 -8.79 -1.86 -6.49
C VAL A 66 -8.41 -1.27 -7.82
N THR A 67 -8.44 0.06 -7.91
CA THR A 67 -7.94 0.80 -9.06
C THR A 67 -6.73 1.60 -8.63
N VAL A 68 -5.59 1.34 -9.27
CA VAL A 68 -4.35 2.06 -9.00
C VAL A 68 -4.04 2.96 -10.18
N THR A 69 -4.02 4.26 -9.95
CA THR A 69 -3.65 5.25 -10.97
C THR A 69 -2.19 5.63 -10.77
N LEU A 70 -1.41 5.57 -11.85
CA LEU A 70 0.04 5.73 -11.81
C LEU A 70 0.45 7.10 -12.36
N TYR A 71 1.33 7.77 -11.64
CA TYR A 71 1.96 9.04 -12.03
C TYR A 71 3.48 8.86 -11.91
N PRO A 72 4.12 8.11 -12.87
CA PRO A 72 5.55 7.79 -12.77
C PRO A 72 6.43 9.03 -12.83
N PRO A 73 7.54 9.05 -12.10
CA PRO A 73 7.98 8.12 -11.05
C PRO A 73 7.64 8.63 -9.65
N GLU A 74 6.66 9.53 -9.50
CA GLU A 74 6.49 10.36 -8.32
C GLU A 74 5.36 9.90 -7.40
N ARG A 75 4.30 9.32 -7.97
CA ARG A 75 3.08 9.13 -7.19
C ARG A 75 2.21 8.01 -7.74
N TRP A 76 1.45 7.37 -6.86
CA TRP A 76 0.34 6.52 -7.27
C TRP A 76 -0.78 6.62 -6.25
N ILE A 77 -1.99 6.40 -6.71
CA ILE A 77 -3.21 6.47 -5.91
C ILE A 77 -3.94 5.15 -6.06
N SER A 78 -4.24 4.50 -4.93
CA SER A 78 -4.99 3.25 -4.88
C SER A 78 -6.37 3.53 -4.31
N GLU A 79 -7.40 3.16 -5.06
CA GLU A 79 -8.78 3.29 -4.63
C GLU A 79 -9.38 1.90 -4.43
N TYR A 80 -9.83 1.63 -3.20
CA TYR A 80 -10.37 0.35 -2.78
C TYR A 80 -11.88 0.46 -2.66
N ASP A 81 -12.62 -0.43 -3.33
CA ASP A 81 -14.08 -0.50 -3.21
C ASP A 81 -14.48 -1.90 -2.81
N GLY A 82 -15.11 -2.02 -1.65
CA GLY A 82 -15.57 -3.28 -1.11
C GLY A 82 -16.90 -3.14 -0.38
N LYS A 83 -17.47 -4.27 -0.06
CA LYS A 83 -18.74 -4.33 0.67
C LYS A 83 -18.59 -3.78 2.10
N ASP A 84 -17.44 -4.02 2.71
CA ASP A 84 -17.20 -3.72 4.14
C ASP A 84 -16.50 -2.39 4.36
N ALA A 85 -15.87 -1.83 3.33
CA ALA A 85 -15.16 -0.57 3.43
C ALA A 85 -14.86 0.00 2.05
N ARG A 86 -14.62 1.30 2.01
CA ARG A 86 -14.06 2.00 0.87
C ARG A 86 -12.82 2.75 1.36
N ALA A 87 -11.77 2.77 0.58
CA ALA A 87 -10.54 3.45 0.98
C ALA A 87 -9.86 4.10 -0.21
N LYS A 88 -9.12 5.16 0.06
CA LYS A 88 -8.26 5.81 -0.92
C LYS A 88 -6.90 6.03 -0.28
N SER A 89 -5.86 5.53 -0.92
CA SER A 89 -4.48 5.65 -0.45
C SER A 89 -3.65 6.42 -1.46
N GLU A 90 -2.85 7.36 -0.99
CA GLU A 90 -1.94 8.14 -1.82
C GLU A 90 -0.51 7.90 -1.37
N TYR A 91 0.35 7.60 -2.34
CA TYR A 91 1.79 7.40 -2.14
C TYR A 91 2.54 8.44 -2.96
N THR A 92 3.39 9.20 -2.31
CA THR A 92 4.21 10.23 -2.96
C THR A 92 5.67 9.97 -2.67
N LEU A 93 6.51 10.03 -3.70
CA LEU A 93 7.94 9.80 -3.61
C LEU A 93 8.69 11.08 -3.92
N LYS A 94 9.62 11.44 -3.04
CA LYS A 94 10.50 12.59 -3.23
C LYS A 94 11.94 12.13 -3.17
N SER A 95 12.72 12.44 -4.22
CA SER A 95 14.15 12.18 -4.21
C SER A 95 14.83 13.04 -3.17
N GLU A 96 15.64 12.42 -2.32
CA GLU A 96 16.45 13.10 -1.34
C GLU A 96 17.91 13.09 -1.78
N LYS A 97 18.74 13.85 -1.08
CA LYS A 97 20.19 13.79 -1.27
C LYS A 97 20.66 12.36 -1.02
N ASP A 98 21.78 11.97 -1.60
CA ASP A 98 22.42 10.66 -1.41
C ASP A 98 21.69 9.47 -2.08
N GLY A 99 20.78 9.73 -3.02
CA GLY A 99 20.10 8.66 -3.75
C GLY A 99 19.06 7.89 -2.93
N THR A 100 18.58 8.49 -1.84
CA THR A 100 17.48 7.94 -1.06
C THR A 100 16.15 8.55 -1.51
N THR A 101 15.04 7.97 -1.05
CA THR A 101 13.70 8.41 -1.40
C THR A 101 12.87 8.58 -0.14
N LEU A 102 12.19 9.72 -0.02
CA LEU A 102 11.21 9.94 1.03
C LEU A 102 9.84 9.52 0.52
N LEU A 103 9.25 8.52 1.17
CA LEU A 103 7.89 8.07 0.90
C LEU A 103 6.93 8.75 1.87
N SER A 104 5.92 9.39 1.32
CA SER A 104 4.78 9.92 2.08
C SER A 104 3.55 9.12 1.72
N TYR A 105 2.90 8.55 2.72
CA TYR A 105 1.72 7.71 2.58
C TYR A 105 0.57 8.35 3.34
N TYR A 106 -0.58 8.43 2.69
CA TYR A 106 -1.82 8.88 3.30
C TYR A 106 -2.94 7.95 2.87
N THR A 107 -3.77 7.52 3.81
CA THR A 107 -4.95 6.73 3.51
C THR A 107 -6.17 7.26 4.27
N ARG A 108 -7.30 7.24 3.58
CA ARG A 108 -8.60 7.55 4.15
C ARG A 108 -9.49 6.33 3.97
N ILE A 109 -9.99 5.79 5.07
CA ILE A 109 -10.82 4.59 5.09
C ILE A 109 -12.23 4.98 5.53
N GLU A 110 -13.22 4.59 4.74
CA GLU A 110 -14.63 4.75 5.05
C GLU A 110 -15.22 3.37 5.33
N PRO A 111 -15.32 2.99 6.62
CA PRO A 111 -15.89 1.68 6.97
C PRO A 111 -17.41 1.67 6.71
N LYS A 112 -17.91 0.50 6.38
CA LYS A 112 -19.33 0.25 6.13
C LYS A 112 -19.82 -0.89 7.01
N GLY A 113 -21.11 -0.86 7.39
CA GLY A 113 -21.74 -1.94 8.11
C GLY A 113 -21.04 -2.30 9.41
N PHE A 114 -20.68 -3.56 9.56
CA PHE A 114 -20.02 -4.09 10.75
C PHE A 114 -18.74 -3.32 11.11
N PHE A 115 -17.96 -2.92 10.11
CA PHE A 115 -16.68 -2.25 10.33
C PHE A 115 -16.82 -0.81 10.81
N THR A 116 -18.01 -0.18 10.71
CA THR A 116 -18.22 1.15 11.28
C THR A 116 -18.05 1.14 12.81
N LYS A 117 -18.32 0.01 13.45
CA LYS A 117 -18.17 -0.15 14.90
C LYS A 117 -16.72 -0.46 15.28
N ILE A 118 -15.99 -1.13 14.41
CA ILE A 118 -14.61 -1.55 14.67
C ILE A 118 -13.62 -0.39 14.43
N PHE A 119 -13.83 0.40 13.38
CA PHE A 119 -12.97 1.54 13.06
C PHE A 119 -13.40 2.77 13.86
N SER A 120 -13.20 2.73 15.15
CA SER A 120 -13.43 3.87 16.05
C SER A 120 -12.09 4.58 16.33
N PRO A 121 -12.12 5.85 16.81
CA PRO A 121 -10.89 6.53 17.19
C PRO A 121 -10.04 5.77 18.22
N VAL A 122 -10.67 4.92 19.02
CA VAL A 122 -9.97 4.14 20.05
C VAL A 122 -9.02 3.11 19.45
N VAL A 123 -9.35 2.53 18.29
CA VAL A 123 -8.51 1.53 17.64
C VAL A 123 -7.50 2.13 16.66
N LYS A 124 -7.54 3.45 16.43
CA LYS A 124 -6.63 4.10 15.48
C LYS A 124 -5.15 3.80 15.72
N PRO A 125 -4.62 3.86 16.97
CA PRO A 125 -3.22 3.51 17.18
C PRO A 125 -2.87 2.07 16.78
N PHE A 126 -3.80 1.15 16.98
CA PHE A 126 -3.60 -0.26 16.60
C PHE A 126 -3.57 -0.42 15.09
N VAL A 127 -4.52 0.17 14.38
CA VAL A 127 -4.58 0.11 12.90
C VAL A 127 -3.35 0.78 12.30
N ARG A 128 -2.93 1.92 12.86
CA ARG A 128 -1.71 2.61 12.43
C ARG A 128 -0.47 1.71 12.60
N ARG A 129 -0.40 0.96 13.70
CA ARG A 129 0.71 0.03 13.94
C ARG A 129 0.74 -1.09 12.89
N VAL A 130 -0.43 -1.64 12.54
CA VAL A 130 -0.53 -2.69 11.52
C VAL A 130 -0.03 -2.16 10.17
N PHE A 131 -0.50 -1.00 9.75
CA PHE A 131 -0.10 -0.40 8.47
C PHE A 131 1.39 -0.03 8.46
N SER A 132 1.90 0.50 9.57
CA SER A 132 3.32 0.80 9.72
C SER A 132 4.17 -0.46 9.62
N GLY A 133 3.73 -1.56 10.24
CA GLY A 133 4.42 -2.85 10.17
C GLY A 133 4.46 -3.43 8.75
N GLU A 134 3.34 -3.36 8.03
CA GLU A 134 3.29 -3.79 6.63
C GLU A 134 4.23 -2.97 5.76
N MET A 135 4.23 -1.66 5.95
CA MET A 135 5.09 -0.75 5.19
C MET A 135 6.56 -1.07 5.45
N GLU A 136 6.95 -1.36 6.70
CA GLU A 136 8.32 -1.76 7.04
C GLU A 136 8.72 -3.05 6.31
N ILE A 137 7.84 -4.03 6.23
CA ILE A 137 8.12 -5.28 5.52
C ILE A 137 8.37 -5.01 4.04
N PHE A 138 7.51 -4.20 3.41
CA PHE A 138 7.68 -3.82 2.01
C PHE A 138 8.99 -3.06 1.79
N ILE A 139 9.30 -2.10 2.65
CA ILE A 139 10.53 -1.30 2.53
C ILE A 139 11.77 -2.18 2.67
N GLN A 140 11.81 -3.06 3.66
CA GLN A 140 12.94 -3.96 3.86
C GLN A 140 13.15 -4.89 2.67
N THR A 141 12.06 -5.44 2.13
CA THR A 141 12.12 -6.31 0.95
C THR A 141 12.61 -5.53 -0.27
N LEU A 142 12.08 -4.33 -0.48
CA LEU A 142 12.48 -3.45 -1.56
C LEU A 142 13.96 -3.09 -1.47
N GLU A 143 14.43 -2.70 -0.29
CA GLU A 143 15.84 -2.35 -0.08
C GLU A 143 16.76 -3.53 -0.32
N ASN A 144 16.35 -4.73 0.08
CA ASN A 144 17.11 -5.95 -0.20
C ASN A 144 17.20 -6.21 -1.71
N ASP A 145 16.10 -6.07 -2.42
CA ASP A 145 16.06 -6.24 -3.88
C ASP A 145 16.92 -5.18 -4.58
N TYR A 146 16.90 -3.96 -4.08
CA TYR A 146 17.71 -2.87 -4.62
C TYR A 146 19.21 -3.16 -4.47
N ARG A 147 19.62 -3.64 -3.32
CA ARG A 147 21.03 -3.99 -3.06
C ARG A 147 21.50 -5.13 -3.97
N LYS A 148 20.66 -6.12 -4.22
CA LYS A 148 20.99 -7.25 -5.11
C LYS A 148 21.13 -6.80 -6.57
N LYS A 149 20.36 -5.81 -6.99
CA LYS A 149 20.35 -5.32 -8.36
C LYS A 149 21.54 -4.39 -8.63
N LYS A 150 22.05 -3.70 -7.61
CA LYS A 150 23.21 -2.81 -7.75
C LYS A 150 24.48 -3.64 -7.73
N PRO A 151 25.30 -3.62 -8.80
CA PRO A 151 26.60 -4.27 -8.74
C PRO A 151 27.45 -3.59 -7.69
N ALA A 152 28.17 -4.39 -6.94
CA ALA A 152 29.07 -3.90 -5.89
C ALA A 152 30.15 -3.00 -6.49
#